data_7ea271c3d174a018e8c63679edcbca26
#
_entry.id   7ea271c3d174a018e8c63679edcbca26
#
_cell.length_a   1.000
_cell.length_b   1.000
_cell.length_c   1.000
_cell.angle_alpha   90.00
_cell.angle_beta   90.00
_cell.angle_gamma   90.00
#
_symmetry.space_group_name_H-M   'P 1'
#
loop_
_entity.id
_entity.type
_entity.pdbx_description
1 polymer ?
#
loop_
_entity_poly.entity_id
_entity_poly.type
_entity_poly.pdbx_seq_one_letter_code
_entity_poly.pdbx_strand_id
1 'polypeptide(L)'
;TDLMENDAYRKDLEEQNIHFPDVKSPRKIYYQLDTELEALYDKTIMYLSDKIKGLKYYRYQAIKYLKSPKKSKYKKADMISIQLAGIMKTLLVKRIDSSFYAFKQSLRRYYEANKMMLDMFANGTIYIAPNLKVNELLSEGKEDELIKLIEDAKYTDPTIEVCTPDDFEDGFEDGIKADNAILKELVSMWDAVN
;
A
#
# COMPACT_ATOMS: atom_id res chain seq x y z
N THR A 1 15.33 28.52 -11.12
CA THR A 1 16.79 28.83 -11.25
C THR A 1 17.04 29.70 -12.44
N ASP A 2 16.44 29.42 -13.61
CA ASP A 2 16.70 30.16 -14.87
C ASP A 2 16.25 31.63 -14.84
N LEU A 3 15.21 31.96 -14.07
CA LEU A 3 14.68 33.33 -13.94
C LEU A 3 15.65 34.30 -13.19
N MET A 4 16.45 33.77 -12.27
CA MET A 4 17.40 34.56 -11.48
C MET A 4 18.77 34.68 -12.13
N GLU A 5 19.10 33.82 -13.09
CA GLU A 5 20.35 33.84 -13.85
C GLU A 5 20.29 34.78 -15.05
N ASN A 6 19.09 35.24 -15.44
CA ASN A 6 18.91 36.17 -16.54
C ASN A 6 18.78 37.60 -16.01
N ASP A 7 19.80 38.44 -16.28
CA ASP A 7 19.89 39.84 -15.81
C ASP A 7 18.68 40.71 -16.21
N ALA A 8 18.01 40.40 -17.33
CA ALA A 8 16.84 41.16 -17.77
C ALA A 8 15.62 40.89 -16.88
N TYR A 9 15.38 39.63 -16.52
CA TYR A 9 14.29 39.25 -15.60
C TYR A 9 14.55 39.73 -14.18
N ARG A 10 15.82 39.70 -13.76
CA ARG A 10 16.20 40.19 -12.43
C ARG A 10 15.90 41.66 -12.27
N LYS A 11 16.25 42.50 -13.25
CA LYS A 11 15.93 43.94 -13.23
C LYS A 11 14.44 44.22 -13.22
N ASP A 12 13.65 43.48 -14.03
CA ASP A 12 12.21 43.62 -14.07
C ASP A 12 11.55 43.27 -12.72
N LEU A 13 12.05 42.24 -12.03
CA LEU A 13 11.58 41.85 -10.69
C LEU A 13 11.98 42.92 -9.62
N GLU A 14 13.16 43.47 -9.70
CA GLU A 14 13.64 44.54 -8.80
C GLU A 14 12.79 45.82 -9.00
N GLU A 15 12.47 46.20 -10.24
CA GLU A 15 11.59 47.33 -10.57
C GLU A 15 10.15 47.14 -10.05
N GLN A 16 9.65 45.91 -10.03
CA GLN A 16 8.34 45.55 -9.49
C GLN A 16 8.36 45.33 -7.96
N ASN A 17 9.50 45.52 -7.30
CA ASN A 17 9.72 45.30 -5.86
C ASN A 17 9.38 43.86 -5.43
N ILE A 18 9.60 42.88 -6.32
CA ILE A 18 9.39 41.47 -6.06
C ILE A 18 10.73 40.88 -5.57
N HIS A 19 10.73 40.40 -4.33
CA HIS A 19 11.89 39.75 -3.72
C HIS A 19 11.61 38.28 -3.55
N PHE A 20 12.46 37.42 -4.10
CA PHE A 20 12.43 35.98 -3.83
C PHE A 20 13.22 35.67 -2.55
N PRO A 21 12.74 34.75 -1.73
CA PRO A 21 13.50 34.32 -0.56
C PRO A 21 14.80 33.62 -0.96
N ASP A 22 15.86 33.90 -0.22
CA ASP A 22 17.13 33.21 -0.40
C ASP A 22 16.98 31.72 -0.07
N VAL A 23 17.25 30.86 -1.04
CA VAL A 23 17.28 29.42 -0.85
C VAL A 23 18.63 29.01 -0.27
N LYS A 24 18.64 28.70 1.01
CA LYS A 24 19.86 28.17 1.66
C LYS A 24 20.06 26.70 1.26
N SER A 25 21.32 26.26 1.30
CA SER A 25 21.65 24.86 1.08
C SER A 25 20.84 23.95 2.04
N PRO A 26 20.35 22.82 1.56
CA PRO A 26 19.58 21.90 2.38
C PRO A 26 20.38 21.43 3.59
N ARG A 27 19.78 21.54 4.77
CA ARG A 27 20.38 21.06 6.03
C ARG A 27 19.81 19.69 6.34
N LYS A 28 20.67 18.68 6.47
CA LYS A 28 20.27 17.35 6.95
C LYS A 28 19.95 17.42 8.44
N ILE A 29 18.76 16.99 8.80
CA ILE A 29 18.34 16.82 10.18
C ILE A 29 18.27 15.32 10.43
N TYR A 30 19.09 14.82 11.36
CA TYR A 30 19.04 13.44 11.81
C TYR A 30 18.26 13.40 13.12
N TYR A 31 17.35 12.46 13.22
CA TYR A 31 16.72 12.09 14.48
C TYR A 31 17.07 10.64 14.80
N GLN A 32 17.23 10.35 16.07
CA GLN A 32 17.47 8.99 16.55
C GLN A 32 16.18 8.50 17.20
N LEU A 33 15.80 7.27 16.88
CA LEU A 33 14.74 6.57 17.58
C LEU A 33 15.29 6.13 18.93
N ASP A 34 14.44 6.08 19.96
CA ASP A 34 14.81 5.38 21.19
C ASP A 34 14.90 3.86 20.92
N THR A 35 15.52 3.14 21.82
CA THR A 35 15.83 1.71 21.64
C THR A 35 14.57 0.85 21.46
N GLU A 36 13.45 1.21 22.11
CA GLU A 36 12.20 0.47 22.01
C GLU A 36 11.54 0.68 20.65
N LEU A 37 11.52 1.93 20.18
CA LEU A 37 10.95 2.28 18.89
C LEU A 37 11.82 1.76 17.72
N GLU A 38 13.15 1.75 17.89
CA GLU A 38 14.07 1.14 16.91
C GLU A 38 13.81 -0.36 16.77
N ALA A 39 13.69 -1.08 17.88
CA ALA A 39 13.39 -2.52 17.89
C ALA A 39 12.01 -2.81 17.26
N LEU A 40 11.01 -1.96 17.52
CA LEU A 40 9.69 -2.07 16.90
C LEU A 40 9.74 -1.82 15.40
N TYR A 41 10.50 -0.80 14.96
CA TYR A 41 10.73 -0.48 13.56
C TYR A 41 11.37 -1.67 12.83
N ASP A 42 12.47 -2.22 13.36
CA ASP A 42 13.18 -3.35 12.75
C ASP A 42 12.29 -4.60 12.66
N LYS A 43 11.55 -4.91 13.71
CA LYS A 43 10.58 -6.01 13.72
C LYS A 43 9.49 -5.78 12.66
N THR A 44 9.03 -4.55 12.50
CA THR A 44 8.04 -4.18 11.51
C THR A 44 8.57 -4.38 10.09
N ILE A 45 9.78 -3.88 9.80
CA ILE A 45 10.44 -4.08 8.50
C ILE A 45 10.62 -5.56 8.20
N MET A 46 10.98 -6.37 9.19
CA MET A 46 11.05 -7.82 9.04
C MET A 46 9.69 -8.40 8.62
N TYR A 47 8.61 -8.07 9.32
CA TYR A 47 7.27 -8.55 8.98
C TYR A 47 6.78 -8.06 7.61
N LEU A 48 7.12 -6.86 7.21
CA LEU A 48 6.75 -6.35 5.88
C LEU A 48 7.57 -6.97 4.74
N SER A 49 8.81 -7.42 5.00
CA SER A 49 9.80 -7.71 3.97
C SER A 49 10.25 -9.16 3.88
N ASP A 50 10.25 -9.90 4.99
CA ASP A 50 10.79 -11.25 5.03
C ASP A 50 9.96 -12.22 4.17
N LYS A 51 10.66 -13.01 3.34
CA LYS A 51 10.01 -13.96 2.44
C LYS A 51 9.45 -15.20 3.11
N ILE A 52 9.91 -15.51 4.32
CA ILE A 52 9.53 -16.74 5.04
C ILE A 52 8.53 -16.41 6.13
N LYS A 53 8.87 -15.47 7.01
CA LYS A 53 8.12 -15.13 8.23
C LYS A 53 7.22 -13.90 8.09
N GLY A 54 7.41 -13.09 7.04
CA GLY A 54 6.66 -11.87 6.81
C GLY A 54 5.36 -12.06 6.06
N LEU A 55 4.67 -10.93 5.87
CA LEU A 55 3.45 -10.84 5.08
C LEU A 55 3.65 -11.34 3.65
N LYS A 56 2.72 -12.15 3.18
CA LYS A 56 2.69 -12.64 1.79
C LYS A 56 1.75 -11.84 0.92
N TYR A 57 0.95 -10.96 1.53
CA TYR A 57 -0.02 -10.10 0.83
C TYR A 57 -1.05 -10.89 0.03
N TYR A 58 -1.54 -12.02 0.60
CA TYR A 58 -2.46 -12.95 -0.05
C TYR A 58 -3.71 -12.26 -0.61
N ARG A 59 -4.30 -11.32 0.14
CA ARG A 59 -5.49 -10.58 -0.30
C ARG A 59 -5.32 -9.96 -1.67
N TYR A 60 -4.14 -9.43 -1.99
CA TYR A 60 -3.84 -8.79 -3.28
C TYR A 60 -3.49 -9.79 -4.38
N GLN A 61 -3.40 -11.06 -4.04
CA GLN A 61 -3.11 -12.14 -4.97
C GLN A 61 -4.35 -13.00 -5.30
N ALA A 62 -5.55 -12.56 -4.96
CA ALA A 62 -6.79 -13.33 -5.10
C ALA A 62 -6.97 -13.96 -6.49
N ILE A 63 -6.75 -13.19 -7.57
CA ILE A 63 -6.90 -13.72 -8.94
C ILE A 63 -5.89 -14.83 -9.29
N LYS A 64 -4.71 -14.83 -8.68
CA LYS A 64 -3.72 -15.90 -8.84
C LYS A 64 -4.24 -17.23 -8.27
N TYR A 65 -4.95 -17.15 -7.17
CA TYR A 65 -5.48 -18.32 -6.44
C TYR A 65 -6.87 -18.76 -6.88
N LEU A 66 -7.45 -18.15 -7.93
CA LEU A 66 -8.67 -18.66 -8.53
C LEU A 66 -8.42 -19.98 -9.24
N LYS A 67 -9.37 -20.91 -9.12
CA LYS A 67 -9.42 -22.14 -9.92
C LYS A 67 -9.98 -21.88 -11.33
N SER A 68 -9.70 -22.75 -12.28
CA SER A 68 -10.39 -22.79 -13.56
C SER A 68 -11.88 -23.16 -13.36
N PRO A 69 -12.85 -22.59 -14.11
CA PRO A 69 -12.63 -21.74 -15.29
C PRO A 69 -12.48 -20.24 -14.98
N LYS A 70 -12.71 -19.77 -13.74
CA LYS A 70 -12.67 -18.34 -13.42
C LYS A 70 -11.29 -17.71 -13.68
N LYS A 71 -10.21 -18.38 -13.28
CA LYS A 71 -8.84 -17.91 -13.53
C LYS A 71 -8.55 -17.67 -15.01
N SER A 72 -9.09 -18.47 -15.90
CA SER A 72 -8.84 -18.35 -17.35
C SER A 72 -9.38 -17.06 -17.98
N LYS A 73 -10.32 -16.39 -17.30
CA LYS A 73 -10.82 -15.08 -17.71
C LYS A 73 -9.76 -13.98 -17.60
N TYR A 74 -8.76 -14.17 -16.75
CA TYR A 74 -7.74 -13.17 -16.42
C TYR A 74 -6.41 -13.51 -17.06
N LYS A 75 -6.12 -12.89 -18.19
CA LYS A 75 -4.80 -12.99 -18.81
C LYS A 75 -3.75 -12.37 -17.87
N LYS A 76 -2.66 -13.14 -17.62
CA LYS A 76 -1.56 -12.70 -16.74
C LYS A 76 -1.94 -12.53 -15.26
N ALA A 77 -2.95 -13.27 -14.76
CA ALA A 77 -3.40 -13.21 -13.36
C ALA A 77 -2.25 -13.31 -12.36
N ASP A 78 -1.31 -14.23 -12.56
CA ASP A 78 -0.16 -14.40 -11.67
C ASP A 78 0.73 -13.16 -11.66
N MET A 79 0.99 -12.55 -12.81
CA MET A 79 1.82 -11.35 -12.91
C MET A 79 1.16 -10.15 -12.23
N ILE A 80 -0.12 -9.92 -12.48
CA ILE A 80 -0.89 -8.84 -11.87
C ILE A 80 -0.89 -8.99 -10.35
N SER A 81 -1.15 -10.19 -9.85
CA SER A 81 -1.19 -10.49 -8.41
C SER A 81 0.17 -10.23 -7.73
N ILE A 82 1.26 -10.66 -8.36
CA ILE A 82 2.61 -10.42 -7.83
C ILE A 82 2.93 -8.91 -7.81
N GLN A 83 2.54 -8.18 -8.85
CA GLN A 83 2.74 -6.73 -8.91
C GLN A 83 1.96 -6.02 -7.80
N LEU A 84 0.68 -6.34 -7.61
CA LEU A 84 -0.15 -5.75 -6.55
C LEU A 84 0.44 -6.00 -5.16
N ALA A 85 0.84 -7.23 -4.87
CA ALA A 85 1.48 -7.58 -3.60
C ALA A 85 2.78 -6.79 -3.39
N GLY A 86 3.61 -6.66 -4.45
CA GLY A 86 4.86 -5.88 -4.43
C GLY A 86 4.63 -4.38 -4.18
N ILE A 87 3.59 -3.82 -4.79
CA ILE A 87 3.20 -2.41 -4.61
C ILE A 87 2.79 -2.17 -3.16
N MET A 88 1.89 -2.99 -2.61
CA MET A 88 1.44 -2.83 -1.22
C MET A 88 2.57 -2.93 -0.21
N LYS A 89 3.50 -3.87 -0.42
CA LYS A 89 4.72 -3.96 0.37
C LYS A 89 5.53 -2.66 0.32
N THR A 90 5.78 -2.15 -0.89
CA THR A 90 6.59 -0.93 -1.09
C THR A 90 5.91 0.29 -0.46
N LEU A 91 4.59 0.41 -0.59
CA LEU A 91 3.82 1.50 0.00
C LEU A 91 3.88 1.50 1.53
N LEU A 92 3.74 0.34 2.17
CA LEU A 92 3.85 0.24 3.62
C LEU A 92 5.25 0.60 4.13
N VAL A 93 6.31 0.14 3.43
CA VAL A 93 7.70 0.50 3.77
C VAL A 93 7.92 2.01 3.61
N LYS A 94 7.54 2.60 2.48
CA LYS A 94 7.66 4.06 2.28
C LYS A 94 6.89 4.85 3.36
N ARG A 95 5.73 4.36 3.80
CA ARG A 95 4.93 5.05 4.80
C ARG A 95 5.55 5.04 6.18
N ILE A 96 6.14 3.92 6.61
CA ILE A 96 6.85 3.87 7.90
C ILE A 96 8.06 4.78 7.91
N ASP A 97 8.78 4.88 6.77
CA ASP A 97 9.93 5.78 6.62
C ASP A 97 9.51 7.27 6.61
N SER A 98 8.30 7.56 6.15
CA SER A 98 7.81 8.93 6.01
C SER A 98 7.10 9.44 7.26
N SER A 99 6.22 8.63 7.86
CA SER A 99 5.40 9.03 9.00
C SER A 99 4.81 7.83 9.72
N PHE A 100 5.13 7.67 10.99
CA PHE A 100 4.54 6.62 11.83
C PHE A 100 3.02 6.75 11.95
N TYR A 101 2.49 7.98 12.03
CA TYR A 101 1.05 8.20 12.03
C TYR A 101 0.39 7.69 10.75
N ALA A 102 0.91 8.07 9.58
CA ALA A 102 0.38 7.64 8.30
C ALA A 102 0.53 6.11 8.12
N PHE A 103 1.63 5.54 8.61
CA PHE A 103 1.84 4.11 8.63
C PHE A 103 0.80 3.38 9.50
N LYS A 104 0.58 3.83 10.75
CA LYS A 104 -0.44 3.26 11.66
C LYS A 104 -1.82 3.22 11.01
N GLN A 105 -2.24 4.32 10.35
CA GLN A 105 -3.52 4.39 9.64
C GLN A 105 -3.59 3.38 8.49
N SER A 106 -2.52 3.27 7.69
CA SER A 106 -2.49 2.33 6.57
C SER A 106 -2.48 0.88 7.03
N LEU A 107 -1.76 0.59 8.11
CA LEU A 107 -1.71 -0.73 8.71
C LEU A 107 -3.08 -1.19 9.23
N ARG A 108 -3.79 -0.29 9.94
CA ARG A 108 -5.16 -0.56 10.41
C ARG A 108 -6.13 -0.83 9.25
N ARG A 109 -6.09 0.00 8.20
CA ARG A 109 -6.92 -0.19 7.01
C ARG A 109 -6.61 -1.53 6.34
N TYR A 110 -5.32 -1.90 6.24
CA TYR A 110 -4.96 -3.18 5.66
C TYR A 110 -5.47 -4.35 6.52
N TYR A 111 -5.32 -4.27 7.83
CA TYR A 111 -5.87 -5.26 8.75
C TYR A 111 -7.38 -5.42 8.60
N GLU A 112 -8.15 -4.33 8.61
CA GLU A 112 -9.61 -4.36 8.45
C GLU A 112 -10.03 -4.90 7.08
N ALA A 113 -9.33 -4.51 6.01
CA ALA A 113 -9.61 -5.01 4.68
C ALA A 113 -9.33 -6.53 4.56
N ASN A 114 -8.28 -7.01 5.23
CA ASN A 114 -7.96 -8.44 5.27
C ASN A 114 -9.00 -9.23 6.08
N LYS A 115 -9.40 -8.70 7.23
CA LYS A 115 -10.48 -9.25 8.06
C LYS A 115 -11.79 -9.34 7.29
N MET A 116 -12.17 -8.28 6.57
CA MET A 116 -13.36 -8.28 5.74
C MET A 116 -13.34 -9.38 4.67
N MET A 117 -12.18 -9.66 4.07
CA MET A 117 -12.05 -10.76 3.12
C MET A 117 -12.29 -12.12 3.80
N LEU A 118 -11.81 -12.31 5.04
CA LEU A 118 -12.11 -13.50 5.84
C LEU A 118 -13.62 -13.62 6.17
N ASP A 119 -14.28 -12.50 6.48
CA ASP A 119 -15.72 -12.47 6.70
C ASP A 119 -16.49 -12.84 5.42
N MET A 120 -16.02 -12.44 4.24
CA MET A 120 -16.57 -12.87 2.95
C MET A 120 -16.43 -14.40 2.76
N PHE A 121 -15.28 -14.99 3.11
CA PHE A 121 -15.11 -16.45 3.09
C PHE A 121 -16.09 -17.16 4.03
N ALA A 122 -16.24 -16.66 5.25
CA ALA A 122 -17.17 -17.22 6.24
C ALA A 122 -18.64 -17.12 5.78
N ASN A 123 -18.99 -16.05 5.04
CA ASN A 123 -20.33 -15.83 4.49
C ASN A 123 -20.57 -16.55 3.15
N GLY A 124 -19.56 -17.20 2.59
CA GLY A 124 -19.66 -17.96 1.34
C GLY A 124 -19.73 -17.12 0.06
N THR A 125 -19.54 -15.79 0.13
CA THR A 125 -19.58 -14.92 -1.05
C THR A 125 -18.41 -13.94 -1.00
N ILE A 126 -17.51 -14.04 -1.99
CA ILE A 126 -16.29 -13.26 -2.08
C ILE A 126 -16.38 -12.34 -3.32
N TYR A 127 -16.12 -11.07 -3.12
CA TYR A 127 -16.05 -10.08 -4.19
C TYR A 127 -14.59 -9.73 -4.49
N ILE A 128 -14.19 -9.87 -5.75
CA ILE A 128 -12.85 -9.47 -6.22
C ILE A 128 -12.98 -8.46 -7.36
N ALA A 129 -12.09 -7.46 -7.38
CA ALA A 129 -12.03 -6.43 -8.41
C ALA A 129 -10.74 -6.59 -9.21
N PRO A 130 -10.73 -7.37 -10.30
CA PRO A 130 -9.53 -7.74 -11.01
C PRO A 130 -8.99 -6.66 -11.95
N ASN A 131 -9.79 -5.65 -12.31
CA ASN A 131 -9.50 -4.68 -13.38
C ASN A 131 -9.04 -3.32 -12.87
N LEU A 132 -8.41 -3.24 -11.71
CA LEU A 132 -7.84 -1.97 -11.24
C LEU A 132 -6.77 -1.47 -12.21
N LYS A 133 -6.90 -0.22 -12.65
CA LYS A 133 -5.92 0.48 -13.51
C LYS A 133 -4.65 0.87 -12.73
N VAL A 134 -4.02 -0.12 -12.12
CA VAL A 134 -2.89 0.05 -11.20
C VAL A 134 -1.73 0.79 -11.85
N ASN A 135 -1.37 0.40 -13.08
CA ASN A 135 -0.22 0.99 -13.78
C ASN A 135 -0.47 2.44 -14.18
N GLU A 136 -1.72 2.79 -14.52
CA GLU A 136 -2.11 4.16 -14.87
C GLU A 136 -1.99 5.08 -13.66
N LEU A 137 -2.57 4.70 -12.53
CA LEU A 137 -2.52 5.47 -11.29
C LEU A 137 -1.10 5.61 -10.73
N LEU A 138 -0.28 4.58 -10.84
CA LEU A 138 1.13 4.65 -10.41
C LEU A 138 1.96 5.58 -11.30
N SER A 139 1.73 5.57 -12.62
CA SER A 139 2.45 6.44 -13.56
C SER A 139 2.10 7.92 -13.34
N GLU A 140 0.91 8.19 -12.83
CA GLU A 140 0.44 9.54 -12.49
C GLU A 140 0.80 9.98 -11.06
N GLY A 141 1.52 9.16 -10.30
CA GLY A 141 1.89 9.46 -8.91
C GLY A 141 0.70 9.47 -7.93
N LYS A 142 -0.43 8.87 -8.31
CA LYS A 142 -1.66 8.81 -7.51
C LYS A 142 -1.71 7.59 -6.59
N GLU A 143 -0.66 7.37 -5.83
CA GLU A 143 -0.52 6.22 -4.92
C GLU A 143 -1.65 6.19 -3.87
N ASP A 144 -2.06 7.35 -3.34
CA ASP A 144 -3.13 7.44 -2.34
C ASP A 144 -4.52 7.14 -2.93
N GLU A 145 -4.76 7.53 -4.19
CA GLU A 145 -5.98 7.21 -4.90
C GLU A 145 -6.07 5.71 -5.22
N LEU A 146 -4.93 5.10 -5.61
CA LEU A 146 -4.84 3.66 -5.81
C LEU A 146 -5.16 2.89 -4.52
N ILE A 147 -4.63 3.32 -3.37
CA ILE A 147 -4.93 2.69 -2.08
C ILE A 147 -6.43 2.79 -1.78
N LYS A 148 -7.03 3.95 -1.96
CA LYS A 148 -8.48 4.13 -1.78
C LYS A 148 -9.27 3.22 -2.70
N LEU A 149 -8.92 3.14 -3.97
CA LEU A 149 -9.60 2.26 -4.93
C LEU A 149 -9.47 0.78 -4.57
N ILE A 150 -8.29 0.35 -4.10
CA ILE A 150 -8.08 -1.03 -3.61
C ILE A 150 -8.91 -1.29 -2.34
N GLU A 151 -9.07 -0.29 -1.48
CA GLU A 151 -9.84 -0.37 -0.23
C GLU A 151 -11.34 -0.20 -0.45
N ASP A 152 -11.74 0.71 -1.37
CA ASP A 152 -13.13 1.10 -1.63
C ASP A 152 -13.79 0.30 -2.77
N ALA A 153 -13.08 -0.58 -3.47
CA ALA A 153 -13.57 -1.41 -4.58
C ALA A 153 -14.76 -2.33 -4.17
N LYS A 154 -15.53 -1.84 -3.23
CA LYS A 154 -16.50 -2.59 -2.46
C LYS A 154 -17.82 -2.84 -3.15
N TYR A 155 -18.36 -1.97 -4.00
CA TYR A 155 -19.80 -2.12 -4.29
C TYR A 155 -20.36 -1.47 -5.57
N THR A 156 -19.58 -0.81 -6.43
CA THR A 156 -20.16 -0.06 -7.55
C THR A 156 -19.56 -0.31 -8.94
N ASP A 157 -18.57 -1.19 -9.06
CA ASP A 157 -17.90 -1.44 -10.33
C ASP A 157 -18.50 -2.71 -11.00
N PRO A 158 -19.03 -2.61 -12.23
CA PRO A 158 -19.55 -3.77 -13.00
C PRO A 158 -18.47 -4.81 -13.34
N THR A 159 -17.21 -4.55 -13.03
CA THR A 159 -16.09 -5.48 -13.23
C THR A 159 -15.84 -6.39 -12.02
N ILE A 160 -16.65 -6.30 -10.97
CA ILE A 160 -16.50 -7.15 -9.78
C ILE A 160 -16.90 -8.59 -10.10
N GLU A 161 -15.98 -9.52 -9.89
CA GLU A 161 -16.26 -10.94 -9.98
C GLU A 161 -16.80 -11.45 -8.64
N VAL A 162 -17.93 -12.16 -8.70
CA VAL A 162 -18.51 -12.82 -7.53
C VAL A 162 -18.00 -14.26 -7.48
N CYS A 163 -17.39 -14.62 -6.36
CA CYS A 163 -16.79 -15.92 -6.13
C CYS A 163 -17.38 -16.59 -4.87
N THR A 164 -17.19 -17.89 -4.78
CA THR A 164 -17.41 -18.69 -3.58
C THR A 164 -16.07 -19.21 -3.05
N PRO A 165 -15.99 -19.70 -1.80
CA PRO A 165 -14.77 -20.32 -1.29
C PRO A 165 -14.22 -21.43 -2.20
N ASP A 166 -15.09 -22.22 -2.83
CA ASP A 166 -14.73 -23.33 -3.72
C ASP A 166 -14.04 -22.87 -5.01
N ASP A 167 -14.19 -21.60 -5.38
CA ASP A 167 -13.52 -21.02 -6.55
C ASP A 167 -12.03 -20.77 -6.33
N PHE A 168 -11.52 -20.89 -5.11
CA PHE A 168 -10.13 -20.65 -4.76
C PHE A 168 -9.34 -21.93 -4.53
N GLU A 169 -8.04 -21.86 -4.83
CA GLU A 169 -7.06 -22.92 -4.54
C GLU A 169 -6.99 -23.16 -3.03
N ASP A 170 -6.75 -24.42 -2.65
CA ASP A 170 -6.55 -24.81 -1.27
C ASP A 170 -5.40 -24.01 -0.63
N GLY A 171 -5.57 -23.61 0.63
CA GLY A 171 -4.58 -22.83 1.38
C GLY A 171 -4.63 -21.31 1.14
N PHE A 172 -5.44 -20.80 0.19
CA PHE A 172 -5.56 -19.35 -0.01
C PHE A 172 -6.19 -18.65 1.21
N GLU A 173 -7.29 -19.19 1.73
CA GLU A 173 -7.93 -18.66 2.96
C GLU A 173 -6.98 -18.75 4.16
N ASP A 174 -6.25 -19.86 4.31
CA ASP A 174 -5.26 -20.02 5.38
C ASP A 174 -4.10 -19.02 5.24
N GLY A 175 -3.71 -18.71 4.04
CA GLY A 175 -2.74 -17.65 3.75
C GLY A 175 -3.23 -16.26 4.20
N ILE A 176 -4.52 -15.95 3.95
CA ILE A 176 -5.12 -14.70 4.43
C ILE A 176 -5.20 -14.69 5.97
N LYS A 177 -5.53 -15.81 6.62
CA LYS A 177 -5.52 -15.94 8.08
C LYS A 177 -4.12 -15.70 8.66
N ALA A 178 -3.09 -16.24 8.03
CA ALA A 178 -1.70 -16.04 8.44
C ALA A 178 -1.29 -14.57 8.32
N ASP A 179 -1.56 -13.92 7.18
CA ASP A 179 -1.33 -12.48 7.01
C ASP A 179 -2.11 -11.66 8.05
N ASN A 180 -3.37 -12.05 8.34
CA ASN A 180 -4.22 -11.35 9.30
C ASN A 180 -3.67 -11.45 10.75
N ALA A 181 -3.06 -12.56 11.11
CA ALA A 181 -2.43 -12.74 12.42
C ALA A 181 -1.23 -11.79 12.59
N ILE A 182 -0.37 -11.69 11.56
CA ILE A 182 0.77 -10.76 11.54
C ILE A 182 0.28 -9.30 11.61
N LEU A 183 -0.73 -8.94 10.81
CA LEU A 183 -1.29 -7.59 10.80
C LEU A 183 -1.89 -7.21 12.15
N LYS A 184 -2.61 -8.14 12.79
CA LYS A 184 -3.15 -7.93 14.14
C LYS A 184 -2.07 -7.67 15.16
N GLU A 185 -0.98 -8.44 15.14
CA GLU A 185 0.17 -8.24 16.00
C GLU A 185 0.82 -6.87 15.78
N LEU A 186 1.08 -6.52 14.51
CA LEU A 186 1.64 -5.21 14.14
C LEU A 186 0.74 -4.05 14.61
N VAL A 187 -0.56 -4.12 14.37
CA VAL A 187 -1.51 -3.08 14.83
C VAL A 187 -1.43 -2.93 16.34
N SER A 188 -1.46 -4.06 17.08
CA SER A 188 -1.39 -4.02 18.54
C SER A 188 -0.08 -3.39 19.07
N MET A 189 1.07 -3.72 18.44
CA MET A 189 2.36 -3.14 18.83
C MET A 189 2.42 -1.63 18.54
N TRP A 190 1.95 -1.21 17.37
CA TRP A 190 1.96 0.21 16.99
C TRP A 190 0.91 1.05 17.71
N ASP A 191 -0.18 0.45 18.19
CA ASP A 191 -1.18 1.15 19.01
C ASP A 191 -0.67 1.47 20.41
N ALA A 192 0.32 0.72 20.91
CA ALA A 192 0.99 0.99 22.18
C ALA A 192 1.99 2.18 22.09
N VAL A 193 2.37 2.62 20.90
CA VAL A 193 3.25 3.78 20.69
C VAL A 193 2.40 5.04 20.60
N ASN A 194 2.65 6.01 21.48
CA ASN A 194 1.99 7.32 21.51
C ASN A 194 2.51 8.29 20.45
#